data_e0b70dc641c34558b308e571b034d449
#
_entry.id   e0b70dc641c34558b308e571b034d449
#
_cell.length_a   1.000
_cell.length_b   1.000
_cell.length_c   1.000
_cell.angle_alpha   90.00
_cell.angle_beta   90.00
_cell.angle_gamma   90.00
#
_symmetry.space_group_name_H-M   'P 1'
#
loop_
_entity.id
_entity.type
_entity.pdbx_description
1 polymer ?
#
loop_
_entity_poly.entity_id
_entity_poly.type
_entity_poly.pdbx_seq_one_letter_code
_entity_poly.pdbx_strand_id
1 'polypeptide(L)'
;MSGFLPLEKVYSYDPAPADMPGREYVLGVQANLWTEYIPTAEQAEYMLYPRLFALAEVAWCQPEGKDYGAFRERALRYTELARSRGYNTFDLAGETGERPESLEPAEHLAVGCPVTYATRWNGGYPAAGERALTDGLRGSWSYKERWQGFLGCDVDVTVDLGEASRKSRINGHKKTTER
;
A
#
# COMPACT_ATOMS: atom_id res chain seq x y z
N MET A 1 1.00 -3.85 10.07
CA MET A 1 0.53 -2.62 9.42
C MET A 1 -0.34 -3.03 8.25
N SER A 2 -1.57 -2.58 8.18
CA SER A 2 -2.44 -2.82 7.02
C SER A 2 -1.87 -2.08 5.81
N GLY A 3 -2.06 -2.63 4.62
CA GLY A 3 -1.49 -2.13 3.38
C GLY A 3 -1.93 -0.71 2.99
N PHE A 4 -2.17 -0.51 1.71
CA PHE A 4 -2.59 0.77 1.14
C PHE A 4 -3.92 1.26 1.73
N LEU A 5 -3.98 2.55 2.07
CA LEU A 5 -5.19 3.23 2.54
C LEU A 5 -5.69 4.18 1.44
N PRO A 6 -6.74 3.79 0.68
CA PRO A 6 -7.33 4.64 -0.36
C PRO A 6 -7.90 5.93 0.22
N LEU A 7 -7.94 6.98 -0.62
CA LEU A 7 -8.50 8.27 -0.23
C LEU A 7 -9.98 8.16 0.18
N GLU A 8 -10.76 7.36 -0.56
CA GLU A 8 -12.17 7.11 -0.27
C GLU A 8 -12.37 6.51 1.12
N LYS A 9 -11.48 5.58 1.54
CA LYS A 9 -11.55 4.98 2.87
C LYS A 9 -11.34 6.00 3.99
N VAL A 10 -10.46 6.97 3.79
CA VAL A 10 -10.28 8.08 4.75
C VAL A 10 -11.51 8.97 4.77
N TYR A 11 -12.03 9.32 3.60
CA TYR A 11 -13.21 10.18 3.47
C TYR A 11 -14.48 9.54 4.03
N SER A 12 -14.62 8.22 3.93
CA SER A 12 -15.78 7.48 4.45
C SER A 12 -15.81 7.38 5.98
N TYR A 13 -14.74 7.78 6.66
CA TYR A 13 -14.67 7.70 8.11
C TYR A 13 -15.75 8.61 8.76
N ASP A 14 -16.50 8.05 9.71
CA ASP A 14 -17.41 8.79 10.57
C ASP A 14 -16.85 8.75 12.00
N PRO A 15 -16.44 9.90 12.55
CA PRO A 15 -15.87 9.96 13.91
C PRO A 15 -16.91 9.81 15.02
N ALA A 16 -18.19 10.04 14.72
CA ALA A 16 -19.27 10.02 15.70
C ALA A 16 -20.55 9.40 15.13
N PRO A 17 -20.54 8.08 14.81
CA PRO A 17 -21.70 7.40 14.26
C PRO A 17 -22.95 7.59 15.13
N ALA A 18 -24.13 7.59 14.51
CA ALA A 18 -25.40 7.89 15.19
C ALA A 18 -25.71 6.91 16.34
N ASP A 19 -25.25 5.68 16.23
CA ASP A 19 -25.41 4.61 17.22
C ASP A 19 -24.29 4.55 18.27
N MET A 20 -23.30 5.45 18.19
CA MET A 20 -22.17 5.49 19.13
C MET A 20 -22.60 6.09 20.46
N PRO A 21 -22.49 5.35 21.58
CA PRO A 21 -22.71 5.90 22.93
C PRO A 21 -21.69 7.00 23.23
N GLY A 22 -22.14 8.14 23.71
CA GLY A 22 -21.24 9.25 24.07
C GLY A 22 -20.71 10.06 22.88
N ARG A 23 -21.36 9.96 21.72
CA ARG A 23 -20.98 10.72 20.50
C ARG A 23 -20.91 12.24 20.75
N GLU A 24 -21.70 12.74 21.67
CA GLU A 24 -21.74 14.14 22.08
C GLU A 24 -20.43 14.62 22.73
N TYR A 25 -19.58 13.70 23.17
CA TYR A 25 -18.26 14.02 23.74
C TYR A 25 -17.12 13.97 22.70
N VAL A 26 -17.43 13.62 21.46
CA VAL A 26 -16.43 13.65 20.38
C VAL A 26 -16.14 15.07 19.97
N LEU A 27 -14.95 15.57 20.28
CA LEU A 27 -14.53 16.96 20.03
C LEU A 27 -13.88 17.17 18.67
N GLY A 28 -13.48 16.08 17.99
CA GLY A 28 -12.81 16.17 16.72
C GLY A 28 -12.11 14.89 16.32
N VAL A 29 -11.24 14.99 15.32
CA VAL A 29 -10.48 13.86 14.76
C VAL A 29 -9.00 14.20 14.72
N GLN A 30 -8.17 13.16 14.75
CA GLN A 30 -6.73 13.31 14.51
C GLN A 30 -6.23 12.24 13.53
N ALA A 31 -5.17 12.56 12.80
CA ALA A 31 -4.39 11.60 12.04
C ALA A 31 -3.02 11.40 12.67
N ASN A 32 -2.55 10.16 12.69
CA ASN A 32 -1.20 9.83 13.14
C ASN A 32 -0.37 9.39 11.94
N LEU A 33 0.79 10.03 11.78
CA LEU A 33 1.81 9.60 10.82
C LEU A 33 2.90 8.86 11.59
N TRP A 34 2.90 7.53 11.48
CA TRP A 34 3.90 6.67 12.08
C TRP A 34 5.14 6.65 11.20
N THR A 35 6.27 7.09 11.75
CA THR A 35 7.46 7.42 10.97
C THR A 35 8.53 6.33 10.92
N GLU A 36 8.28 5.14 11.44
CA GLU A 36 9.25 4.02 11.46
C GLU A 36 9.80 3.66 10.06
N TYR A 37 9.02 3.95 9.01
CA TYR A 37 9.39 3.67 7.62
C TYR A 37 9.33 4.92 6.74
N ILE A 38 9.44 6.11 7.34
CA ILE A 38 9.38 7.40 6.66
C ILE A 38 10.71 8.14 6.89
N PRO A 39 11.72 7.89 6.05
CA PRO A 39 13.07 8.41 6.28
C PRO A 39 13.25 9.88 5.90
N THR A 40 12.36 10.46 5.10
CA THR A 40 12.49 11.82 4.57
C THR A 40 11.21 12.63 4.69
N ALA A 41 11.32 13.96 4.64
CA ALA A 41 10.18 14.86 4.63
C ALA A 41 9.30 14.66 3.38
N GLU A 42 9.90 14.43 2.23
CA GLU A 42 9.19 14.16 0.97
C GLU A 42 8.36 12.88 1.07
N GLN A 43 8.87 11.86 1.77
CA GLN A 43 8.09 10.65 2.01
C GLN A 43 6.92 10.91 2.97
N ALA A 44 7.12 11.78 3.98
CA ALA A 44 6.04 12.18 4.87
C ALA A 44 4.93 12.92 4.11
N GLU A 45 5.28 13.87 3.24
CA GLU A 45 4.34 14.59 2.38
C GLU A 45 3.55 13.64 1.47
N TYR A 46 4.22 12.67 0.84
CA TYR A 46 3.59 11.65 0.02
C TYR A 46 2.58 10.80 0.80
N MET A 47 2.87 10.51 2.05
CA MET A 47 1.96 9.74 2.91
C MET A 47 0.79 10.56 3.42
N LEU A 48 0.98 11.87 3.64
CA LEU A 48 -0.03 12.79 4.14
C LEU A 48 -1.01 13.23 3.05
N TYR A 49 -0.50 13.70 1.91
CA TYR A 49 -1.33 14.29 0.87
C TYR A 49 -1.68 13.26 -0.22
N PRO A 50 -2.98 13.16 -0.62
CA PRO A 50 -4.13 14.02 -0.31
C PRO A 50 -4.97 13.57 0.91
N ARG A 51 -4.57 12.54 1.66
CA ARG A 51 -5.37 11.95 2.76
C ARG A 51 -5.72 12.98 3.85
N LEU A 52 -4.81 13.92 4.10
CA LEU A 52 -5.05 15.00 5.06
C LEU A 52 -6.19 15.93 4.61
N PHE A 53 -6.39 16.13 3.31
CA PHE A 53 -7.54 16.88 2.79
C PHE A 53 -8.87 16.16 3.09
N ALA A 54 -8.89 14.82 2.95
CA ALA A 54 -10.05 14.01 3.30
C ALA A 54 -10.37 14.10 4.79
N LEU A 55 -9.36 14.00 5.64
CA LEU A 55 -9.56 14.13 7.08
C LEU A 55 -10.06 15.53 7.48
N ALA A 56 -9.54 16.57 6.85
CA ALA A 56 -10.00 17.95 7.09
C ALA A 56 -11.48 18.08 6.73
N GLU A 57 -11.92 17.55 5.59
CA GLU A 57 -13.34 17.62 5.20
C GLU A 57 -14.21 16.75 6.13
N VAL A 58 -13.75 15.59 6.56
CA VAL A 58 -14.43 14.76 7.59
C VAL A 58 -14.62 15.54 8.89
N ALA A 59 -13.65 16.36 9.27
CA ALA A 59 -13.74 17.16 10.49
C ALA A 59 -14.72 18.36 10.40
N TRP A 60 -14.97 18.87 9.19
CA TRP A 60 -15.78 20.06 8.96
C TRP A 60 -17.18 19.80 8.41
N CYS A 61 -17.39 18.65 7.75
CA CYS A 61 -18.66 18.31 7.12
C CYS A 61 -19.48 17.37 8.01
N GLN A 62 -20.81 17.60 8.03
CA GLN A 62 -21.72 16.62 8.60
C GLN A 62 -21.77 15.38 7.70
N PRO A 63 -21.95 14.16 8.27
CA PRO A 63 -21.96 12.93 7.50
C PRO A 63 -22.93 12.91 6.31
N GLU A 64 -24.10 13.52 6.49
CA GLU A 64 -25.17 13.59 5.48
C GLU A 64 -24.81 14.49 4.28
N GLY A 65 -23.86 15.40 4.47
CA GLY A 65 -23.39 16.32 3.43
C GLY A 65 -22.17 15.80 2.63
N LYS A 66 -21.69 14.60 2.94
CA LYS A 66 -20.51 14.07 2.27
C LYS A 66 -20.84 13.54 0.87
N ASP A 67 -20.07 14.01 -0.11
CA ASP A 67 -20.07 13.53 -1.49
C ASP A 67 -18.62 13.26 -1.90
N TYR A 68 -18.25 11.99 -2.00
CA TYR A 68 -16.89 11.58 -2.36
C TYR A 68 -16.51 12.02 -3.77
N GLY A 69 -17.42 11.95 -4.74
CA GLY A 69 -17.15 12.37 -6.12
C GLY A 69 -16.76 13.84 -6.19
N ALA A 70 -17.60 14.71 -5.63
CA ALA A 70 -17.33 16.15 -5.55
C ALA A 70 -16.08 16.47 -4.72
N PHE A 71 -15.84 15.74 -3.63
CA PHE A 71 -14.62 15.89 -2.84
C PHE A 71 -13.39 15.48 -3.66
N ARG A 72 -13.42 14.33 -4.36
CA ARG A 72 -12.28 13.84 -5.16
C ARG A 72 -11.86 14.83 -6.23
N GLU A 73 -12.80 15.49 -6.88
CA GLU A 73 -12.50 16.57 -7.84
C GLU A 73 -11.78 17.74 -7.19
N ARG A 74 -12.20 18.16 -5.99
CA ARG A 74 -11.50 19.20 -5.22
C ARG A 74 -10.12 18.74 -4.79
N ALA A 75 -10.00 17.49 -4.31
CA ALA A 75 -8.73 16.92 -3.88
C ALA A 75 -7.70 16.83 -5.01
N LEU A 76 -8.13 16.51 -6.25
CA LEU A 76 -7.25 16.56 -7.43
C LEU A 76 -6.67 17.97 -7.65
N ARG A 77 -7.53 19.01 -7.60
CA ARG A 77 -7.08 20.41 -7.74
C ARG A 77 -6.13 20.83 -6.60
N TYR A 78 -6.41 20.44 -5.37
CA TYR A 78 -5.54 20.75 -4.22
C TYR A 78 -4.21 20.00 -4.30
N THR A 79 -4.21 18.77 -4.81
CA THR A 79 -2.99 17.99 -5.05
C THR A 79 -2.10 18.66 -6.09
N GLU A 80 -2.69 19.15 -7.19
CA GLU A 80 -1.96 19.89 -8.21
C GLU A 80 -1.39 21.22 -7.66
N LEU A 81 -2.19 21.96 -6.89
CA LEU A 81 -1.73 23.17 -6.23
C LEU A 81 -0.59 22.89 -5.24
N ALA A 82 -0.68 21.82 -4.46
CA ALA A 82 0.39 21.42 -3.54
C ALA A 82 1.68 21.10 -4.30
N ARG A 83 1.58 20.34 -5.40
CA ARG A 83 2.74 20.04 -6.28
C ARG A 83 3.36 21.30 -6.87
N SER A 84 2.56 22.25 -7.33
CA SER A 84 3.07 23.53 -7.86
C SER A 84 3.83 24.37 -6.81
N ARG A 85 3.61 24.09 -5.53
CA ARG A 85 4.32 24.69 -4.41
C ARG A 85 5.50 23.86 -3.89
N GLY A 86 5.83 22.78 -4.58
CA GLY A 86 6.98 21.92 -4.27
C GLY A 86 6.71 20.77 -3.29
N TYR A 87 5.45 20.54 -2.89
CA TYR A 87 5.13 19.39 -2.06
C TYR A 87 5.11 18.09 -2.85
N ASN A 88 5.67 17.03 -2.27
CA ASN A 88 5.59 15.68 -2.82
C ASN A 88 4.27 15.02 -2.42
N THR A 89 3.33 14.90 -3.37
CA THR A 89 2.02 14.33 -3.09
C THR A 89 1.85 12.96 -3.76
N PHE A 90 1.05 12.10 -3.14
CA PHE A 90 0.60 10.87 -3.80
C PHE A 90 -0.13 11.19 -5.12
N ASP A 91 0.05 10.37 -6.15
CA ASP A 91 -0.64 10.54 -7.42
C ASP A 91 -2.10 10.07 -7.35
N LEU A 92 -2.98 11.00 -6.94
CA LEU A 92 -4.40 10.72 -6.82
C LEU A 92 -5.07 10.42 -8.17
N ALA A 93 -4.57 10.99 -9.28
CA ALA A 93 -5.12 10.74 -10.61
C ALA A 93 -4.89 9.29 -11.03
N GLY A 94 -3.74 8.74 -10.67
CA GLY A 94 -3.36 7.35 -10.90
C GLY A 94 -3.80 6.38 -9.79
N GLU A 95 -4.60 6.83 -8.80
CA GLU A 95 -5.07 5.95 -7.73
C GLU A 95 -5.99 4.87 -8.29
N THR A 96 -5.52 3.64 -8.25
CA THR A 96 -6.29 2.44 -8.50
C THR A 96 -6.57 1.73 -7.17
N GLY A 97 -7.63 0.97 -7.09
CA GLY A 97 -7.94 0.20 -5.88
C GLY A 97 -6.88 -0.87 -5.57
N GLU A 98 -6.05 -1.20 -6.56
CA GLU A 98 -4.97 -2.18 -6.45
C GLU A 98 -3.64 -1.60 -6.94
N ARG A 99 -2.55 -2.26 -6.56
CA ARG A 99 -1.22 -1.93 -7.05
C ARG A 99 -1.08 -2.40 -8.49
N PRO A 100 -0.78 -1.53 -9.46
CA PRO A 100 -0.70 -1.93 -10.87
C PRO A 100 0.22 -3.12 -11.11
N GLU A 101 1.38 -3.16 -10.48
CA GLU A 101 2.36 -4.25 -10.64
C GLU A 101 1.90 -5.59 -10.02
N SER A 102 0.77 -5.59 -9.30
CA SER A 102 0.15 -6.84 -8.84
C SER A 102 -0.84 -7.43 -9.83
N LEU A 103 -1.19 -6.67 -10.87
CA LEU A 103 -2.13 -7.07 -11.93
C LEU A 103 -1.43 -7.33 -13.25
N GLU A 104 -0.39 -6.55 -13.55
CA GLU A 104 0.36 -6.62 -14.79
C GLU A 104 1.71 -7.31 -14.55
N PRO A 105 1.98 -8.46 -15.20
CA PRO A 105 3.24 -9.15 -15.06
C PRO A 105 4.40 -8.29 -15.55
N ALA A 106 5.44 -8.18 -14.71
CA ALA A 106 6.70 -7.57 -15.10
C ALA A 106 7.54 -8.57 -15.88
N GLU A 107 8.12 -8.14 -16.99
CA GLU A 107 9.07 -8.94 -17.73
C GLU A 107 10.42 -9.02 -16.99
N HIS A 108 10.87 -10.24 -16.72
CA HIS A 108 12.19 -10.50 -16.18
C HIS A 108 12.65 -11.92 -16.53
N LEU A 109 13.94 -12.19 -16.42
CA LEU A 109 14.54 -13.48 -16.87
C LEU A 109 13.98 -14.71 -16.17
N ALA A 110 13.40 -14.56 -14.98
CA ALA A 110 12.88 -15.68 -14.21
C ALA A 110 11.38 -15.95 -14.44
N VAL A 111 10.69 -15.19 -15.30
CA VAL A 111 9.25 -15.43 -15.54
C VAL A 111 9.05 -16.80 -16.14
N GLY A 112 8.18 -17.59 -15.50
CA GLY A 112 7.87 -18.95 -15.90
C GLY A 112 8.95 -20.00 -15.59
N CYS A 113 10.10 -19.60 -15.04
CA CYS A 113 11.17 -20.51 -14.70
C CYS A 113 10.80 -21.43 -13.53
N PRO A 114 11.30 -22.68 -13.50
CA PRO A 114 11.10 -23.59 -12.38
C PRO A 114 11.71 -23.05 -11.09
N VAL A 115 11.00 -23.26 -9.98
CA VAL A 115 11.46 -22.88 -8.63
C VAL A 115 11.50 -24.10 -7.75
N THR A 116 12.62 -24.32 -7.08
CA THR A 116 12.77 -25.33 -6.04
C THR A 116 12.85 -24.65 -4.68
N TYR A 117 11.97 -25.02 -3.77
CA TYR A 117 11.92 -24.52 -2.42
C TYR A 117 12.55 -25.52 -1.45
N ALA A 118 13.75 -25.23 -0.95
CA ALA A 118 14.31 -25.95 0.19
C ALA A 118 13.61 -25.50 1.49
N THR A 119 13.23 -24.23 1.57
CA THR A 119 12.35 -23.71 2.64
C THR A 119 10.97 -23.41 2.06
N ARG A 120 9.94 -24.04 2.63
CA ARG A 120 8.55 -23.80 2.22
C ARG A 120 8.00 -22.51 2.84
N TRP A 121 7.18 -21.81 2.07
CA TRP A 121 6.47 -20.61 2.54
C TRP A 121 5.44 -20.90 3.64
N ASN A 122 5.11 -19.90 4.42
CA ASN A 122 4.05 -20.00 5.43
C ASN A 122 2.67 -20.10 4.78
N GLY A 123 1.84 -21.03 5.25
CA GLY A 123 0.50 -21.27 4.71
C GLY A 123 -0.46 -20.09 4.79
N GLY A 124 -0.19 -19.10 5.66
CA GLY A 124 -0.94 -17.84 5.72
C GLY A 124 -0.55 -16.83 4.65
N TYR A 125 0.55 -17.06 3.93
CA TYR A 125 1.09 -16.15 2.89
C TYR A 125 1.60 -16.94 1.69
N PRO A 126 0.72 -17.65 0.98
CA PRO A 126 1.14 -18.57 -0.10
C PRO A 126 1.37 -17.86 -1.44
N ALA A 127 0.85 -16.65 -1.64
CA ALA A 127 0.77 -16.00 -2.95
C ALA A 127 0.22 -16.97 -4.03
N ALA A 128 0.93 -17.14 -5.16
CA ALA A 128 0.62 -18.10 -6.22
C ALA A 128 1.26 -19.49 -5.97
N GLY A 129 1.66 -19.79 -4.74
CA GLY A 129 2.30 -21.06 -4.37
C GLY A 129 3.67 -21.21 -5.03
N GLU A 130 3.91 -22.35 -5.66
CA GLU A 130 5.22 -22.67 -6.27
C GLU A 130 5.66 -21.70 -7.36
N ARG A 131 4.73 -21.01 -8.01
CA ARG A 131 5.03 -20.05 -9.08
C ARG A 131 5.18 -18.61 -8.60
N ALA A 132 4.98 -18.33 -7.31
CA ALA A 132 4.91 -16.97 -6.79
C ALA A 132 6.16 -16.12 -7.04
N LEU A 133 7.33 -16.73 -7.17
CA LEU A 133 8.59 -16.03 -7.44
C LEU A 133 8.87 -15.82 -8.93
N THR A 134 8.10 -16.48 -9.80
CA THR A 134 8.33 -16.49 -11.25
C THR A 134 7.06 -16.23 -12.07
N ASP A 135 5.96 -15.81 -11.44
CA ASP A 135 4.71 -15.46 -12.13
C ASP A 135 4.74 -14.05 -12.76
N GLY A 136 5.81 -13.29 -12.52
CA GLY A 136 5.96 -11.93 -13.02
C GLY A 136 5.20 -10.87 -12.21
N LEU A 137 4.36 -11.28 -11.26
CA LEU A 137 3.55 -10.35 -10.47
C LEU A 137 4.26 -9.93 -9.19
N ARG A 138 4.00 -8.70 -8.76
CA ARG A 138 4.40 -8.21 -7.45
C ARG A 138 3.26 -8.33 -6.46
N GLY A 139 3.57 -8.36 -5.17
CA GLY A 139 2.54 -8.33 -4.14
C GLY A 139 1.67 -7.08 -4.22
N SER A 140 0.39 -7.22 -3.86
CA SER A 140 -0.56 -6.10 -3.79
C SER A 140 -0.22 -5.15 -2.64
N TRP A 141 -1.05 -4.12 -2.45
CA TRP A 141 -0.97 -3.23 -1.27
C TRP A 141 -1.24 -3.97 0.04
N SER A 142 -2.00 -5.06 -0.01
CA SER A 142 -2.25 -5.92 1.14
C SER A 142 -1.18 -7.00 1.24
N TYR A 143 -0.50 -7.10 2.37
CA TYR A 143 0.50 -8.14 2.62
C TYR A 143 -0.10 -9.56 2.64
N LYS A 144 -1.42 -9.71 2.64
CA LYS A 144 -2.12 -10.99 2.54
C LYS A 144 -2.34 -11.44 1.09
N GLU A 145 -2.16 -10.52 0.14
CA GLU A 145 -2.50 -10.77 -1.25
C GLU A 145 -1.25 -10.76 -2.12
N ARG A 146 -1.01 -11.88 -2.79
CA ARG A 146 0.11 -12.05 -3.74
C ARG A 146 1.50 -11.83 -3.13
N TRP A 147 1.62 -11.89 -1.80
CA TRP A 147 2.90 -11.93 -1.10
C TRP A 147 3.18 -13.33 -0.62
N GLN A 148 4.33 -13.87 -0.99
CA GLN A 148 4.82 -15.11 -0.41
C GLN A 148 5.65 -14.79 0.83
N GLY A 149 5.27 -15.37 1.97
CA GLY A 149 5.90 -15.08 3.25
C GLY A 149 6.56 -16.29 3.88
N PHE A 150 7.68 -16.04 4.54
CA PHE A 150 8.44 -17.04 5.31
C PHE A 150 8.51 -16.54 6.76
N LEU A 151 8.17 -17.40 7.71
CA LEU A 151 8.06 -17.01 9.11
C LEU A 151 9.01 -17.82 9.97
N GLY A 152 9.94 -17.12 10.66
CA GLY A 152 10.85 -17.73 11.63
C GLY A 152 11.90 -18.66 11.02
N CYS A 153 12.18 -18.55 9.72
CA CYS A 153 13.18 -19.35 9.01
C CYS A 153 13.90 -18.52 7.96
N ASP A 154 15.07 -18.95 7.56
CA ASP A 154 15.77 -18.40 6.41
C ASP A 154 15.10 -18.85 5.11
N VAL A 155 15.15 -17.99 4.09
CA VAL A 155 14.61 -18.29 2.77
C VAL A 155 15.70 -18.98 1.95
N ASP A 156 15.44 -20.24 1.59
CA ASP A 156 16.30 -21.02 0.70
C ASP A 156 15.48 -21.51 -0.47
N VAL A 157 15.69 -20.87 -1.63
CA VAL A 157 14.98 -21.16 -2.88
C VAL A 157 15.94 -21.07 -4.06
N THR A 158 15.76 -21.95 -5.03
CA THR A 158 16.53 -21.96 -6.28
C THR A 158 15.58 -21.71 -7.44
N VAL A 159 15.92 -20.74 -8.29
CA VAL A 159 15.24 -20.49 -9.57
C VAL A 159 16.17 -20.95 -10.68
N ASP A 160 15.70 -21.91 -11.47
CA ASP A 160 16.46 -22.42 -12.61
C ASP A 160 16.15 -21.56 -13.85
N LEU A 161 17.15 -20.82 -14.30
CA LEU A 161 17.03 -19.97 -15.49
C LEU A 161 17.32 -20.72 -16.81
N GLY A 162 17.64 -22.01 -16.75
CA GLY A 162 17.96 -22.87 -17.88
C GLY A 162 19.35 -22.62 -18.48
N GLU A 163 19.67 -21.37 -18.78
CA GLU A 163 20.95 -20.97 -19.37
C GLU A 163 21.72 -20.00 -18.45
N ALA A 164 23.05 -19.95 -18.62
CA ALA A 164 23.88 -19.02 -17.88
C ALA A 164 23.54 -17.56 -18.26
N SER A 165 23.01 -16.80 -17.32
CA SER A 165 22.60 -15.42 -17.48
C SER A 165 23.39 -14.48 -16.60
N ARG A 166 23.70 -13.25 -17.11
CA ARG A 166 24.32 -12.21 -16.31
C ARG A 166 23.25 -11.50 -15.48
N LYS A 167 23.26 -11.69 -14.16
CA LYS A 167 22.31 -11.03 -13.25
C LYS A 167 22.69 -9.56 -13.08
N SER A 168 21.79 -8.66 -13.34
CA SER A 168 21.98 -7.23 -13.08
C SER A 168 21.52 -6.82 -11.68
N ARG A 169 20.47 -7.43 -11.13
CA ARG A 169 19.93 -7.12 -9.80
C ARG A 169 18.97 -8.21 -9.29
N ILE A 170 19.01 -8.48 -7.98
CA ILE A 170 17.96 -9.23 -7.27
C ILE A 170 17.36 -8.27 -6.25
N ASN A 171 16.06 -8.03 -6.35
CA ASN A 171 15.32 -7.21 -5.38
C ASN A 171 14.60 -8.14 -4.39
N GLY A 172 15.02 -8.10 -3.12
CA GLY A 172 14.34 -8.77 -2.03
C GLY A 172 14.08 -7.77 -0.88
N HIS A 173 12.89 -7.81 -0.31
CA HIS A 173 12.58 -7.09 0.92
C HIS A 173 12.68 -8.08 2.09
N LYS A 174 13.71 -7.93 2.92
CA LYS A 174 13.83 -8.68 4.17
C LYS A 174 13.14 -7.87 5.27
N LYS A 175 12.04 -8.39 5.81
CA LYS A 175 11.45 -7.86 7.04
C LYS A 175 12.05 -8.64 8.20
N THR A 176 12.99 -8.06 8.91
CA THR A 176 13.50 -8.63 10.17
C THR A 176 12.50 -8.27 11.27
N THR A 177 11.85 -9.26 11.83
CA THR A 177 11.07 -9.08 13.08
C THR A 177 12.04 -9.38 14.20
N GLU A 178 12.56 -8.35 14.86
CA GLU A 178 13.21 -8.51 16.16
C GLU A 178 12.17 -8.92 17.19
N ARG A 179 12.53 -9.88 18.04
CA ARG A 179 11.72 -10.34 19.18
C ARG A 179 11.80 -9.37 20.33
#